data_17454cd602035eaed193d4e212600adb
#
_entry.id   17454cd602035eaed193d4e212600adb
#
_cell.length_a   1.000
_cell.length_b   1.000
_cell.length_c   1.000
_cell.angle_alpha   90.00
_cell.angle_beta   90.00
_cell.angle_gamma   90.00
#
_symmetry.space_group_name_H-M   'P 1'
#
loop_
_entity.id
_entity.type
_entity.pdbx_description
1 polymer ?
#
loop_
_entity_poly.entity_id
_entity_poly.type
_entity_poly.pdbx_seq_one_letter_code
_entity_poly.pdbx_strand_id
1 'polypeptide(L)'
;MIKNRLINFFSKKEITAPIRNKMMMNWSNEKNFYNQRKTKEKLRLKEGRPHTVFYFHSLSDPYSHLTIQVIKKLISHFNIVLEIFFISQPSENFTPERKMYRKHCLKDSKEIAPFYGLKFEAEEFYLKENENLAYKILDYFSDMDQGDYIDLIFKVSSLLWDNDKAGLTSIISELSNDESELLNKKITDINIEGDKKIQSLEYYFSASFHYEGENYWGIDRLGYLEDRLIELGLKKNNSDKNIVKKLEKSKFDPSQIIEKDDPLILEFFPSLNSPYTYISFKRVKELIDRYPIKLLTKPVLPMLMRNMKIPTHKGKYILSDSAREGRKHGSIIKDIYSPIGSPANRAYSLFPIIDSYGSGFRYLEELTKASFFHGINIGNEEFLEELSNDLGLPWDKIRVKLDTDNWRSILEKNLKDMYSGNSWGVPSFKLTNFDNSNPYYQWGQDRIWLIENEIIDRLSSRR
;
A
#
# COMPACT_ATOMS: atom_id res chain seq x y z
N MET A 1 18.34 15.40 -16.59
CA MET A 1 18.19 14.81 -17.94
C MET A 1 18.67 13.35 -18.04
N ILE A 2 19.77 12.94 -17.41
CA ILE A 2 20.30 11.55 -17.44
C ILE A 2 19.39 10.57 -16.68
N LYS A 3 18.82 10.96 -15.53
CA LYS A 3 17.93 10.09 -14.71
C LYS A 3 16.63 9.70 -15.44
N ASN A 4 16.03 10.58 -16.23
CA ASN A 4 14.80 10.27 -16.97
C ASN A 4 15.01 9.38 -18.21
N ARG A 5 16.25 9.36 -18.77
CA ARG A 5 16.59 8.42 -19.86
C ARG A 5 16.74 6.98 -19.36
N LEU A 6 17.19 6.77 -18.12
CA LEU A 6 17.30 5.44 -17.51
C LEU A 6 15.93 4.77 -17.33
N ILE A 7 14.90 5.54 -16.99
CA ILE A 7 13.52 5.00 -16.75
C ILE A 7 12.92 4.41 -18.02
N ASN A 8 13.10 5.07 -19.19
CA ASN A 8 12.63 4.54 -20.47
C ASN A 8 13.51 3.41 -21.03
N PHE A 9 14.75 3.30 -20.56
CA PHE A 9 15.71 2.29 -20.98
C PHE A 9 15.39 0.92 -20.33
N PHE A 10 14.86 0.91 -19.10
CA PHE A 10 14.53 -0.31 -18.36
C PHE A 10 13.33 -1.10 -18.92
N SER A 11 12.50 -0.50 -19.76
CA SER A 11 11.32 -1.15 -20.32
C SER A 11 11.58 -1.88 -21.64
N LYS A 12 12.75 -1.77 -22.26
CA LYS A 12 12.95 -2.12 -23.67
C LYS A 12 13.99 -3.19 -24.01
N LYS A 13 14.88 -3.65 -23.12
CA LYS A 13 15.91 -4.66 -23.48
C LYS A 13 16.33 -5.56 -22.31
N GLU A 14 16.53 -6.85 -22.59
CA GLU A 14 17.06 -7.87 -21.65
C GLU A 14 18.45 -7.52 -21.06
N ILE A 15 19.26 -6.77 -21.81
CA ILE A 15 20.61 -6.31 -21.36
C ILE A 15 20.55 -5.45 -20.10
N THR A 16 19.41 -4.83 -19.78
CA THR A 16 19.23 -3.99 -18.59
C THR A 16 18.72 -4.76 -17.38
N ALA A 17 18.26 -6.00 -17.56
CA ALA A 17 17.71 -6.81 -16.48
C ALA A 17 18.71 -7.02 -15.31
N PRO A 18 19.99 -7.35 -15.51
CA PRO A 18 20.94 -7.51 -14.42
C PRO A 18 21.14 -6.24 -13.60
N ILE A 19 21.21 -5.07 -14.25
CA ILE A 19 21.38 -3.78 -13.57
C ILE A 19 20.13 -3.46 -12.76
N ARG A 20 18.95 -3.63 -13.34
CA ARG A 20 17.67 -3.46 -12.66
C ARG A 20 17.55 -4.37 -11.44
N ASN A 21 17.81 -5.65 -11.60
CA ASN A 21 17.74 -6.64 -10.51
C ASN A 21 18.71 -6.28 -9.37
N LYS A 22 19.94 -5.86 -9.71
CA LYS A 22 20.92 -5.41 -8.70
C LYS A 22 20.45 -4.17 -7.94
N MET A 23 19.85 -3.19 -8.62
CA MET A 23 19.26 -2.02 -7.95
C MET A 23 18.12 -2.43 -7.02
N MET A 24 17.22 -3.31 -7.49
CA MET A 24 16.10 -3.82 -6.70
C MET A 24 16.58 -4.56 -5.45
N MET A 25 17.58 -5.43 -5.57
CA MET A 25 18.21 -6.11 -4.43
C MET A 25 18.80 -5.12 -3.43
N ASN A 26 19.46 -4.06 -3.88
CA ASN A 26 20.01 -3.05 -2.97
C ASN A 26 18.92 -2.34 -2.16
N TRP A 27 17.74 -2.12 -2.72
CA TRP A 27 16.63 -1.45 -2.04
C TRP A 27 15.91 -2.35 -1.03
N SER A 28 15.90 -3.67 -1.26
CA SER A 28 15.25 -4.65 -0.38
C SER A 28 16.19 -5.27 0.65
N ASN A 29 17.51 -5.12 0.47
CA ASN A 29 18.52 -5.80 1.28
C ASN A 29 18.53 -5.32 2.73
N GLU A 30 18.35 -6.22 3.66
CA GLU A 30 18.27 -5.95 5.09
C GLU A 30 19.56 -5.34 5.67
N LYS A 31 20.73 -5.87 5.27
CA LYS A 31 22.02 -5.33 5.72
C LYS A 31 22.20 -3.88 5.26
N ASN A 32 21.82 -3.57 4.02
CA ASN A 32 21.88 -2.22 3.50
C ASN A 32 20.92 -1.30 4.25
N PHE A 33 19.73 -1.77 4.56
CA PHE A 33 18.74 -1.04 5.36
C PHE A 33 19.31 -0.64 6.74
N TYR A 34 19.85 -1.57 7.51
CA TYR A 34 20.45 -1.27 8.81
C TYR A 34 21.72 -0.42 8.71
N ASN A 35 22.53 -0.60 7.68
CA ASN A 35 23.71 0.25 7.43
C ASN A 35 23.32 1.69 7.12
N GLN A 36 22.25 1.90 6.35
CA GLN A 36 21.72 3.24 6.10
C GLN A 36 21.23 3.91 7.38
N ARG A 37 20.50 3.20 8.25
CA ARG A 37 20.09 3.70 9.57
C ARG A 37 21.29 4.17 10.40
N LYS A 38 22.34 3.33 10.50
CA LYS A 38 23.57 3.68 11.24
C LYS A 38 24.27 4.90 10.65
N THR A 39 24.36 4.97 9.33
CA THR A 39 25.02 6.10 8.64
C THR A 39 24.26 7.40 8.86
N LYS A 40 22.93 7.38 8.71
CA LYS A 40 22.09 8.55 8.91
C LYS A 40 22.12 9.04 10.37
N GLU A 41 22.08 8.11 11.33
CA GLU A 41 22.17 8.46 12.75
C GLU A 41 23.54 9.09 13.11
N LYS A 42 24.66 8.54 12.58
CA LYS A 42 25.99 9.14 12.77
C LYS A 42 26.05 10.55 12.17
N LEU A 43 25.44 10.77 11.01
CA LEU A 43 25.40 12.08 10.36
C LEU A 43 24.58 13.06 11.18
N ARG A 44 23.39 12.67 11.65
CA ARG A 44 22.52 13.49 12.51
C ARG A 44 23.27 13.95 13.76
N LEU A 45 23.95 13.02 14.46
CA LEU A 45 24.73 13.32 15.66
C LEU A 45 25.89 14.27 15.35
N LYS A 46 26.61 14.06 14.24
CA LYS A 46 27.72 14.94 13.83
C LYS A 46 27.25 16.38 13.54
N GLU A 47 26.05 16.52 12.98
CA GLU A 47 25.44 17.80 12.62
C GLU A 47 24.69 18.45 13.80
N GLY A 48 24.59 17.78 14.95
CA GLY A 48 23.83 18.27 16.10
C GLY A 48 22.32 18.42 15.85
N ARG A 49 21.78 17.71 14.85
CA ARG A 49 20.36 17.84 14.48
C ARG A 49 19.44 17.14 15.49
N PRO A 50 18.30 17.72 15.82
CA PRO A 50 17.26 17.02 16.60
C PRO A 50 16.70 15.83 15.83
N HIS A 51 15.95 14.98 16.50
CA HIS A 51 15.17 13.93 15.90
C HIS A 51 13.92 14.52 15.24
N THR A 52 14.01 14.89 13.95
CA THR A 52 12.92 15.53 13.21
C THR A 52 12.17 14.50 12.38
N VAL A 53 10.87 14.41 12.60
CA VAL A 53 9.93 13.64 11.79
C VAL A 53 9.17 14.62 10.90
N PHE A 54 9.23 14.41 9.58
CA PHE A 54 8.41 15.17 8.62
C PHE A 54 7.09 14.43 8.41
N TYR A 55 5.98 15.13 8.50
CA TYR A 55 4.65 14.61 8.17
C TYR A 55 4.07 15.34 6.97
N PHE A 56 3.65 14.58 5.96
CA PHE A 56 3.07 15.09 4.72
C PHE A 56 1.57 14.88 4.70
N HIS A 57 0.83 15.99 4.72
CA HIS A 57 -0.63 16.03 4.77
C HIS A 57 -1.23 16.51 3.45
N SER A 58 -2.36 15.94 3.06
CA SER A 58 -3.20 16.49 1.99
C SER A 58 -4.66 16.45 2.41
N LEU A 59 -5.34 17.58 2.34
CA LEU A 59 -6.76 17.65 2.71
C LEU A 59 -7.62 16.73 1.85
N SER A 60 -7.22 16.50 0.59
CA SER A 60 -7.94 15.64 -0.34
C SER A 60 -7.64 14.15 -0.22
N ASP A 61 -6.87 13.76 0.80
CA ASP A 61 -6.52 12.37 1.06
C ASP A 61 -7.21 11.84 2.33
N PRO A 62 -8.14 10.87 2.21
CA PRO A 62 -8.80 10.27 3.37
C PRO A 62 -7.83 9.67 4.40
N TYR A 63 -6.70 9.09 3.95
CA TYR A 63 -5.69 8.58 4.86
C TYR A 63 -4.99 9.68 5.66
N SER A 64 -4.82 10.87 5.09
CA SER A 64 -4.33 12.04 5.82
C SER A 64 -5.29 12.44 6.95
N HIS A 65 -6.61 12.37 6.71
CA HIS A 65 -7.60 12.61 7.75
C HIS A 65 -7.54 11.57 8.89
N LEU A 66 -7.31 10.30 8.57
CA LEU A 66 -7.10 9.29 9.61
C LEU A 66 -5.81 9.56 10.41
N THR A 67 -4.74 9.89 9.70
CA THR A 67 -3.41 10.03 10.30
C THR A 67 -3.32 11.25 11.22
N ILE A 68 -3.96 12.39 10.88
CA ILE A 68 -3.92 13.59 11.72
C ILE A 68 -4.50 13.35 13.12
N GLN A 69 -5.46 12.44 13.27
CA GLN A 69 -6.09 12.10 14.54
C GLN A 69 -5.13 11.48 15.56
N VAL A 70 -4.00 10.95 15.12
CA VAL A 70 -3.02 10.28 15.99
C VAL A 70 -1.74 11.09 16.21
N ILE A 71 -1.56 12.21 15.52
CA ILE A 71 -0.30 12.98 15.55
C ILE A 71 -0.02 13.59 16.93
N LYS A 72 -1.04 14.10 17.63
CA LYS A 72 -0.85 14.59 19.02
C LYS A 72 -0.32 13.49 19.95
N LYS A 73 -0.79 12.27 19.78
CA LYS A 73 -0.26 11.12 20.50
C LYS A 73 1.21 10.88 20.16
N LEU A 74 1.59 10.95 18.88
CA LEU A 74 2.98 10.77 18.45
C LEU A 74 3.92 11.75 19.18
N ILE A 75 3.65 13.03 19.13
CA ILE A 75 4.49 14.05 19.77
C ILE A 75 4.46 14.00 21.30
N SER A 76 3.36 13.55 21.90
CA SER A 76 3.29 13.35 23.37
C SER A 76 4.07 12.12 23.84
N HIS A 77 4.23 11.09 22.98
CA HIS A 77 4.89 9.83 23.36
C HIS A 77 6.39 9.82 23.10
N PHE A 78 6.87 10.64 22.18
CA PHE A 78 8.27 10.61 21.73
C PHE A 78 8.95 11.98 21.82
N ASN A 79 10.27 11.98 22.13
CA ASN A 79 11.13 13.15 22.11
C ASN A 79 11.58 13.43 20.67
N ILE A 80 10.69 14.02 19.88
CA ILE A 80 10.90 14.37 18.48
C ILE A 80 10.46 15.80 18.21
N VAL A 81 11.01 16.39 17.16
CA VAL A 81 10.48 17.58 16.50
C VAL A 81 9.59 17.09 15.35
N LEU A 82 8.38 17.58 15.25
CA LEU A 82 7.48 17.29 14.15
C LEU A 82 7.40 18.52 13.23
N GLU A 83 7.61 18.32 11.94
CA GLU A 83 7.35 19.34 10.93
C GLU A 83 6.23 18.85 10.02
N ILE A 84 5.17 19.65 9.85
CA ILE A 84 4.00 19.33 9.04
C ILE A 84 4.08 20.09 7.72
N PHE A 85 3.97 19.36 6.62
CA PHE A 85 3.95 19.92 5.26
C PHE A 85 2.66 19.55 4.58
N PHE A 86 1.97 20.53 4.00
CA PHE A 86 0.89 20.27 3.07
C PHE A 86 1.43 19.96 1.69
N ILE A 87 0.84 18.98 1.01
CA ILE A 87 1.26 18.57 -0.33
C ILE A 87 0.08 18.40 -1.28
N SER A 88 0.35 18.62 -2.54
CA SER A 88 -0.57 18.33 -3.63
C SER A 88 -0.77 16.83 -3.83
N GLN A 89 -1.86 16.45 -4.49
CA GLN A 89 -2.06 15.06 -4.89
C GLN A 89 -0.91 14.59 -5.80
N PRO A 90 -0.43 13.35 -5.65
CA PRO A 90 0.62 12.81 -6.50
C PRO A 90 0.17 12.80 -7.98
N SER A 91 1.15 12.93 -8.89
CA SER A 91 0.86 12.86 -10.33
C SER A 91 0.34 11.48 -10.74
N GLU A 92 -0.34 11.39 -11.90
CA GLU A 92 -0.87 10.13 -12.43
C GLU A 92 0.18 9.06 -12.68
N ASN A 93 1.46 9.44 -12.83
CA ASN A 93 2.54 8.45 -12.91
C ASN A 93 2.71 7.64 -11.61
N PHE A 94 2.36 8.23 -10.47
CA PHE A 94 2.40 7.54 -9.17
C PHE A 94 1.07 6.85 -8.85
N THR A 95 -0.06 7.42 -9.28
CA THR A 95 -1.41 6.90 -9.05
C THR A 95 -2.14 6.72 -10.39
N PRO A 96 -1.71 5.76 -11.24
CA PRO A 96 -2.48 5.40 -12.43
C PRO A 96 -3.87 4.95 -12.01
N GLU A 97 -4.85 5.06 -12.90
CA GLU A 97 -6.27 4.81 -12.59
C GLU A 97 -6.79 5.68 -11.42
N ARG A 98 -6.48 6.97 -11.46
CA ARG A 98 -6.75 7.94 -10.38
C ARG A 98 -8.20 7.89 -9.85
N LYS A 99 -9.20 7.67 -10.74
CA LYS A 99 -10.60 7.57 -10.33
C LYS A 99 -10.86 6.35 -9.43
N MET A 100 -10.29 5.19 -9.80
CA MET A 100 -10.39 3.98 -8.99
C MET A 100 -9.64 4.14 -7.67
N TYR A 101 -8.43 4.71 -7.71
CA TYR A 101 -7.62 4.97 -6.52
C TYR A 101 -8.38 5.83 -5.52
N ARG A 102 -8.96 6.95 -5.95
CA ARG A 102 -9.75 7.84 -5.07
C ARG A 102 -10.93 7.12 -4.42
N LYS A 103 -11.73 6.39 -5.21
CA LYS A 103 -12.85 5.60 -4.68
C LYS A 103 -12.39 4.56 -3.67
N HIS A 104 -11.27 3.89 -3.97
CA HIS A 104 -10.70 2.92 -3.05
C HIS A 104 -10.27 3.58 -1.74
N CYS A 105 -9.51 4.69 -1.77
CA CYS A 105 -9.05 5.38 -0.56
C CYS A 105 -10.22 5.81 0.34
N LEU A 106 -11.31 6.31 -0.25
CA LEU A 106 -12.50 6.71 0.48
C LEU A 106 -13.14 5.51 1.21
N LYS A 107 -13.42 4.43 0.45
CA LYS A 107 -13.99 3.19 0.98
C LYS A 107 -13.09 2.57 2.05
N ASP A 108 -11.81 2.42 1.75
CA ASP A 108 -10.84 1.77 2.63
C ASP A 108 -10.66 2.54 3.95
N SER A 109 -10.55 3.87 3.90
CA SER A 109 -10.45 4.71 5.10
C SER A 109 -11.67 4.57 6.00
N LYS A 110 -12.88 4.51 5.41
CA LYS A 110 -14.11 4.28 6.16
C LYS A 110 -14.13 2.90 6.82
N GLU A 111 -13.70 1.87 6.09
CA GLU A 111 -13.69 0.50 6.60
C GLU A 111 -12.66 0.29 7.71
N ILE A 112 -11.47 0.89 7.60
CA ILE A 112 -10.40 0.65 8.58
C ILE A 112 -10.50 1.55 9.82
N ALA A 113 -11.07 2.75 9.72
CA ALA A 113 -11.12 3.72 10.82
C ALA A 113 -11.60 3.13 12.15
N PRO A 114 -12.73 2.39 12.23
CA PRO A 114 -13.23 1.83 13.47
C PRO A 114 -12.25 0.87 14.15
N PHE A 115 -11.49 0.10 13.37
CA PHE A 115 -10.51 -0.86 13.90
C PHE A 115 -9.29 -0.20 14.54
N TYR A 116 -9.06 1.06 14.22
CA TYR A 116 -8.00 1.88 14.82
C TYR A 116 -8.54 2.86 15.87
N GLY A 117 -9.84 2.83 16.16
CA GLY A 117 -10.50 3.79 17.07
C GLY A 117 -10.50 5.21 16.49
N LEU A 118 -10.52 5.33 15.18
CA LEU A 118 -10.53 6.60 14.44
C LEU A 118 -11.90 6.85 13.80
N LYS A 119 -12.14 8.07 13.34
CA LYS A 119 -13.38 8.49 12.72
C LYS A 119 -13.18 8.86 11.26
N PHE A 120 -13.97 8.29 10.38
CA PHE A 120 -14.11 8.70 8.98
C PHE A 120 -15.41 8.12 8.43
N GLU A 121 -16.39 8.98 8.10
CA GLU A 121 -17.73 8.55 7.70
C GLU A 121 -18.13 9.05 6.30
N ALA A 122 -17.29 9.86 5.65
CA ALA A 122 -17.60 10.43 4.34
C ALA A 122 -17.90 9.34 3.29
N GLU A 123 -18.97 9.54 2.53
CA GLU A 123 -19.39 8.67 1.43
C GLU A 123 -18.86 9.13 0.07
N GLU A 124 -18.57 10.42 -0.04
CA GLU A 124 -18.10 11.05 -1.26
C GLU A 124 -17.07 12.15 -0.98
N PHE A 125 -16.42 12.62 -2.02
CA PHE A 125 -15.50 13.74 -1.91
C PHE A 125 -16.27 15.06 -1.82
N TYR A 126 -15.77 15.95 -0.99
CA TYR A 126 -16.29 17.30 -0.78
C TYR A 126 -16.15 18.20 -2.03
N LEU A 127 -16.82 19.34 -2.00
CA LEU A 127 -16.77 20.36 -3.05
C LEU A 127 -15.40 21.07 -3.07
N LYS A 128 -14.86 21.28 -4.26
CA LYS A 128 -13.52 21.90 -4.44
C LYS A 128 -13.42 23.30 -3.85
N GLU A 129 -14.51 24.06 -3.84
CA GLU A 129 -14.54 25.41 -3.24
C GLU A 129 -14.30 25.38 -1.73
N ASN A 130 -14.79 24.35 -1.03
CA ASN A 130 -14.57 24.17 0.41
C ASN A 130 -13.10 23.85 0.72
N GLU A 131 -12.43 23.11 -0.17
CA GLU A 131 -11.01 22.82 -0.03
C GLU A 131 -10.14 24.09 -0.09
N ASN A 132 -10.45 25.01 -0.99
CA ASN A 132 -9.73 26.27 -1.08
C ASN A 132 -9.89 27.12 0.19
N LEU A 133 -11.11 27.16 0.74
CA LEU A 133 -11.36 27.84 2.01
C LEU A 133 -10.59 27.20 3.17
N ALA A 134 -10.61 25.87 3.25
CA ALA A 134 -9.88 25.12 4.26
C ALA A 134 -8.36 25.41 4.22
N TYR A 135 -7.73 25.41 3.05
CA TYR A 135 -6.32 25.77 2.91
C TYR A 135 -6.02 27.21 3.33
N LYS A 136 -6.90 28.17 3.01
CA LYS A 136 -6.74 29.56 3.45
C LYS A 136 -6.76 29.69 4.98
N ILE A 137 -7.68 29.00 5.63
CA ILE A 137 -7.77 28.96 7.10
C ILE A 137 -6.46 28.41 7.67
N LEU A 138 -5.99 27.26 7.20
CA LEU A 138 -4.78 26.64 7.71
C LEU A 138 -3.52 27.47 7.49
N ASP A 139 -3.41 28.15 6.35
CA ASP A 139 -2.28 29.03 6.07
C ASP A 139 -2.31 30.29 6.95
N TYR A 140 -3.50 30.85 7.21
CA TYR A 140 -3.64 32.03 8.08
C TYR A 140 -3.20 31.72 9.54
N PHE A 141 -3.58 30.56 10.04
CA PHE A 141 -3.27 30.13 11.42
C PHE A 141 -1.96 29.33 11.53
N SER A 142 -1.08 29.36 10.54
CA SER A 142 0.15 28.54 10.52
C SER A 142 1.15 28.84 11.65
N ASP A 143 1.09 30.04 12.24
CA ASP A 143 1.97 30.50 13.32
C ASP A 143 1.46 30.13 14.74
N MET A 144 0.36 29.36 14.85
CA MET A 144 -0.16 28.90 16.14
C MET A 144 0.80 27.94 16.82
N ASP A 145 0.59 27.75 18.16
CA ASP A 145 1.24 26.62 18.85
C ASP A 145 0.98 25.29 18.11
N GLN A 146 2.01 24.47 18.05
CA GLN A 146 1.95 23.23 17.24
C GLN A 146 0.80 22.30 17.66
N GLY A 147 0.50 22.22 18.96
CA GLY A 147 -0.60 21.39 19.46
C GLY A 147 -1.96 21.91 19.02
N ASP A 148 -2.16 23.22 19.09
CA ASP A 148 -3.39 23.89 18.66
C ASP A 148 -3.56 23.85 17.14
N TYR A 149 -2.45 23.98 16.41
CA TYR A 149 -2.45 23.87 14.96
C TYR A 149 -2.83 22.46 14.47
N ILE A 150 -2.35 21.41 15.14
CA ILE A 150 -2.77 20.02 14.84
C ILE A 150 -4.28 19.84 15.06
N ASP A 151 -4.82 20.40 16.15
CA ASP A 151 -6.26 20.36 16.43
C ASP A 151 -7.05 21.13 15.36
N LEU A 152 -6.54 22.28 14.93
CA LEU A 152 -7.14 23.05 13.86
C LEU A 152 -7.14 22.28 12.52
N ILE A 153 -6.01 21.63 12.16
CA ILE A 153 -5.95 20.79 10.95
C ILE A 153 -7.02 19.69 11.02
N PHE A 154 -7.15 19.01 12.16
CA PHE A 154 -8.16 17.98 12.33
C PHE A 154 -9.58 18.54 12.26
N LYS A 155 -9.87 19.68 12.91
CA LYS A 155 -11.18 20.35 12.88
C LYS A 155 -11.53 20.76 11.44
N VAL A 156 -10.64 21.45 10.76
CA VAL A 156 -10.85 21.89 9.36
C VAL A 156 -11.03 20.70 8.42
N SER A 157 -10.22 19.66 8.58
CA SER A 157 -10.34 18.43 7.79
C SER A 157 -11.68 17.71 8.05
N SER A 158 -12.16 17.66 9.30
CA SER A 158 -13.47 17.08 9.63
C SER A 158 -14.62 17.85 8.96
N LEU A 159 -14.66 19.17 9.15
CA LEU A 159 -15.68 20.02 8.50
C LEU A 159 -15.65 19.90 6.98
N LEU A 160 -14.46 19.75 6.39
CA LEU A 160 -14.29 19.56 4.97
C LEU A 160 -14.89 18.23 4.49
N TRP A 161 -14.58 17.11 5.17
CA TRP A 161 -15.10 15.80 4.82
C TRP A 161 -16.59 15.63 5.11
N ASP A 162 -17.14 16.38 6.07
CA ASP A 162 -18.58 16.51 6.34
C ASP A 162 -19.28 17.46 5.34
N ASN A 163 -18.50 18.08 4.44
CA ASN A 163 -18.96 19.10 3.48
C ASN A 163 -19.65 20.30 4.16
N ASP A 164 -19.24 20.58 5.40
CA ASP A 164 -19.80 21.66 6.24
C ASP A 164 -19.12 23.00 5.95
N LYS A 165 -19.60 23.68 4.91
CA LYS A 165 -19.15 25.05 4.54
C LYS A 165 -19.46 26.07 5.64
N ALA A 166 -20.58 25.93 6.32
CA ALA A 166 -20.97 26.86 7.39
C ALA A 166 -20.01 26.76 8.58
N GLY A 167 -19.65 25.54 8.98
CA GLY A 167 -18.64 25.30 10.00
C GLY A 167 -17.26 25.87 9.63
N LEU A 168 -16.81 25.69 8.37
CA LEU A 168 -15.58 26.31 7.89
C LEU A 168 -15.65 27.84 7.93
N THR A 169 -16.78 28.42 7.52
CA THR A 169 -16.98 29.88 7.54
C THR A 169 -17.01 30.40 8.98
N SER A 170 -17.55 29.66 9.95
CA SER A 170 -17.60 30.07 11.35
C SER A 170 -16.22 30.29 11.96
N ILE A 171 -15.20 29.52 11.53
CA ILE A 171 -13.81 29.69 12.02
C ILE A 171 -13.28 31.09 11.66
N ILE A 172 -13.66 31.62 10.53
CA ILE A 172 -13.24 32.98 10.09
C ILE A 172 -14.18 34.09 10.55
N SER A 173 -15.41 33.79 10.95
CA SER A 173 -16.34 34.78 11.47
C SER A 173 -15.92 35.41 12.80
N GLU A 174 -14.99 34.78 13.51
CA GLU A 174 -14.37 35.28 14.73
C GLU A 174 -13.23 36.28 14.43
N LEU A 175 -12.80 36.40 13.17
CA LEU A 175 -11.78 37.35 12.72
C LEU A 175 -12.39 38.75 12.53
N SER A 176 -11.55 39.76 12.74
CA SER A 176 -11.93 41.16 12.37
C SER A 176 -12.16 41.31 10.86
N ASN A 177 -12.82 42.36 10.47
CA ASN A 177 -13.08 42.66 9.04
C ASN A 177 -11.77 42.73 8.23
N ASP A 178 -10.72 43.36 8.79
CA ASP A 178 -9.42 43.51 8.14
C ASP A 178 -8.72 42.15 7.97
N GLU A 179 -8.77 41.28 8.97
CA GLU A 179 -8.22 39.91 8.92
C GLU A 179 -8.95 39.03 7.90
N SER A 180 -10.29 39.13 7.86
CA SER A 180 -11.13 38.42 6.88
C SER A 180 -10.85 38.90 5.45
N GLU A 181 -10.60 40.19 5.25
CA GLU A 181 -10.22 40.75 3.95
C GLU A 181 -8.81 40.27 3.53
N LEU A 182 -7.86 40.20 4.46
CA LEU A 182 -6.52 39.68 4.25
C LEU A 182 -6.56 38.21 3.82
N LEU A 183 -7.34 37.38 4.55
CA LEU A 183 -7.54 35.97 4.23
C LEU A 183 -8.17 35.77 2.83
N ASN A 184 -9.13 36.60 2.46
CA ASN A 184 -9.78 36.52 1.16
C ASN A 184 -8.86 36.95 -0.01
N LYS A 185 -7.95 37.91 0.22
CA LYS A 185 -6.99 38.38 -0.79
C LYS A 185 -5.79 37.44 -0.95
N LYS A 186 -5.49 36.58 0.03
CA LYS A 186 -4.32 35.70 0.01
C LYS A 186 -4.51 34.61 -1.04
N ILE A 187 -3.67 34.61 -2.06
CA ILE A 187 -3.52 33.46 -2.98
C ILE A 187 -2.57 32.50 -2.30
N THR A 188 -3.14 31.47 -1.70
CA THR A 188 -2.36 30.52 -0.91
C THR A 188 -1.97 29.33 -1.76
N ASP A 189 -0.68 29.09 -1.88
CA ASP A 189 -0.15 27.83 -2.36
C ASP A 189 0.68 27.18 -1.22
N ILE A 190 -0.03 26.86 -0.15
CA ILE A 190 0.55 26.20 1.05
C ILE A 190 1.26 24.89 0.72
N ASN A 191 0.96 24.30 -0.45
CA ASN A 191 1.54 23.03 -0.87
C ASN A 191 2.93 23.19 -1.52
N ILE A 192 3.34 24.39 -1.97
CA ILE A 192 4.60 24.61 -2.73
C ILE A 192 5.81 24.09 -1.95
N GLU A 193 5.91 24.44 -0.70
CA GLU A 193 7.05 24.05 0.14
C GLU A 193 7.04 22.54 0.39
N GLY A 194 5.89 21.98 0.74
CA GLY A 194 5.72 20.55 0.97
C GLY A 194 5.99 19.72 -0.28
N ASP A 195 5.54 20.17 -1.45
CA ASP A 195 5.81 19.51 -2.73
C ASP A 195 7.31 19.49 -3.05
N LYS A 196 8.02 20.59 -2.82
CA LYS A 196 9.50 20.63 -2.95
C LYS A 196 10.17 19.70 -1.94
N LYS A 197 9.72 19.72 -0.69
CA LYS A 197 10.28 18.89 0.39
C LYS A 197 10.13 17.41 0.08
N ILE A 198 8.91 16.93 -0.21
CA ILE A 198 8.66 15.51 -0.47
C ILE A 198 9.40 15.02 -1.73
N GLN A 199 9.52 15.86 -2.78
CA GLN A 199 10.30 15.53 -3.96
C GLN A 199 11.79 15.40 -3.64
N SER A 200 12.34 16.28 -2.78
CA SER A 200 13.73 16.20 -2.34
C SER A 200 14.05 14.92 -1.56
N LEU A 201 13.04 14.35 -0.91
CA LEU A 201 13.11 13.09 -0.17
C LEU A 201 12.84 11.85 -1.06
N GLU A 202 12.68 12.05 -2.36
CA GLU A 202 12.37 10.99 -3.32
C GLU A 202 11.08 10.21 -2.94
N TYR A 203 10.05 10.92 -2.47
CA TYR A 203 8.78 10.34 -2.08
C TYR A 203 7.57 11.08 -2.71
N TYR A 204 6.34 10.60 -2.50
CA TYR A 204 5.21 11.09 -3.29
C TYR A 204 3.82 10.95 -2.65
N PHE A 205 3.63 10.16 -1.59
CA PHE A 205 2.31 10.01 -0.95
C PHE A 205 2.14 10.96 0.23
N SER A 206 0.93 11.50 0.36
CA SER A 206 0.39 12.10 1.58
C SER A 206 0.12 11.05 2.67
N ALA A 207 -0.36 11.48 3.82
CA ALA A 207 -0.50 10.64 5.01
C ALA A 207 0.81 9.94 5.41
N SER A 208 1.95 10.53 5.11
CA SER A 208 3.24 9.86 5.26
C SER A 208 4.14 10.55 6.24
N PHE A 209 4.87 9.74 6.98
CA PHE A 209 5.97 10.20 7.82
C PHE A 209 7.30 9.91 7.14
N HIS A 210 8.24 10.82 7.28
CA HIS A 210 9.63 10.61 6.87
C HIS A 210 10.54 10.84 8.07
N TYR A 211 11.42 9.88 8.33
CA TYR A 211 12.45 10.00 9.36
C TYR A 211 13.78 9.41 8.86
N GLU A 212 14.82 10.24 8.81
CA GLU A 212 16.20 9.87 8.47
C GLU A 212 16.35 8.92 7.26
N GLY A 213 15.63 9.21 6.17
CA GLY A 213 15.69 8.48 4.90
C GLY A 213 14.70 7.34 4.75
N GLU A 214 13.84 7.12 5.73
CA GLU A 214 12.77 6.12 5.67
C GLU A 214 11.40 6.78 5.56
N ASN A 215 10.51 6.18 4.78
CA ASN A 215 9.12 6.61 4.61
C ASN A 215 8.16 5.59 5.23
N TYR A 216 7.11 6.11 5.89
CA TYR A 216 6.08 5.34 6.58
C TYR A 216 4.71 5.86 6.16
N TRP A 217 3.99 5.09 5.35
CA TRP A 217 2.73 5.52 4.76
C TRP A 217 1.52 5.12 5.59
N GLY A 218 0.71 6.11 5.93
CA GLY A 218 -0.55 5.92 6.65
C GLY A 218 -0.38 5.36 8.05
N ILE A 219 -1.49 5.06 8.65
CA ILE A 219 -1.54 4.40 9.96
C ILE A 219 -1.01 2.95 9.92
N ASP A 220 -1.03 2.32 8.75
CA ASP A 220 -0.53 0.95 8.57
C ASP A 220 0.98 0.82 8.82
N ARG A 221 1.75 1.90 8.58
CA ARG A 221 3.20 1.91 8.76
C ARG A 221 3.66 2.70 9.99
N LEU A 222 2.72 3.32 10.72
CA LEU A 222 3.06 4.11 11.90
C LEU A 222 3.77 3.28 12.97
N GLY A 223 3.35 2.02 13.17
CA GLY A 223 4.01 1.12 14.12
C GLY A 223 5.50 0.89 13.84
N TYR A 224 5.93 0.90 12.57
CA TYR A 224 7.37 0.81 12.24
C TYR A 224 8.15 2.08 12.56
N LEU A 225 7.50 3.26 12.48
CA LEU A 225 8.10 4.50 12.95
C LEU A 225 8.22 4.47 14.48
N GLU A 226 7.18 4.01 15.19
CA GLU A 226 7.22 3.84 16.64
C GLU A 226 8.37 2.92 17.07
N ASP A 227 8.48 1.74 16.45
CA ASP A 227 9.58 0.78 16.71
C ASP A 227 10.95 1.45 16.50
N ARG A 228 11.09 2.23 15.42
CA ARG A 228 12.32 2.96 15.14
C ARG A 228 12.66 4.00 16.19
N LEU A 229 11.68 4.75 16.66
CA LEU A 229 11.87 5.77 17.71
C LEU A 229 12.16 5.12 19.08
N ILE A 230 11.57 3.96 19.36
CA ILE A 230 11.86 3.16 20.56
C ILE A 230 13.30 2.62 20.52
N GLU A 231 13.75 2.06 19.38
CA GLU A 231 15.14 1.60 19.20
C GLU A 231 16.16 2.70 19.49
N LEU A 232 15.81 3.97 19.25
CA LEU A 232 16.64 5.15 19.49
C LEU A 232 16.54 5.69 20.92
N GLY A 233 15.72 5.07 21.77
CA GLY A 233 15.52 5.52 23.16
C GLY A 233 14.72 6.83 23.29
N LEU A 234 13.90 7.17 22.29
CA LEU A 234 13.18 8.45 22.24
C LEU A 234 11.82 8.42 22.93
N LYS A 235 11.39 7.26 23.43
CA LYS A 235 10.12 7.11 24.14
C LYS A 235 10.16 7.86 25.47
N LYS A 236 9.13 8.69 25.73
CA LYS A 236 8.94 9.37 27.03
C LYS A 236 8.49 8.36 28.10
N ASN A 237 9.02 8.52 29.32
CA ASN A 237 8.68 7.67 30.46
C ASN A 237 7.21 7.83 30.82
N ASN A 238 6.30 7.08 30.80
CA ASN A 238 4.86 7.11 31.08
C ASN A 238 3.94 7.04 29.85
N SER A 239 4.48 6.81 28.65
CA SER A 239 3.62 6.62 27.50
C SER A 239 3.13 5.18 27.42
N ASP A 240 1.83 4.99 27.17
CA ASP A 240 1.21 3.70 26.92
C ASP A 240 1.80 2.98 25.68
N LYS A 241 1.40 1.69 25.55
CA LYS A 241 1.92 0.80 24.53
C LYS A 241 1.44 1.18 23.19
N ASN A 242 1.88 1.67 22.21
CA ASN A 242 1.48 1.93 20.83
C ASN A 242 0.49 3.09 20.66
N ILE A 243 0.82 4.01 19.78
CA ILE A 243 0.01 5.17 19.42
C ILE A 243 -1.30 4.71 18.79
N VAL A 244 -1.20 3.74 17.90
CA VAL A 244 -2.33 3.13 17.21
C VAL A 244 -2.30 1.63 17.42
N LYS A 245 -3.29 1.11 18.13
CA LYS A 245 -3.50 -0.32 18.28
C LYS A 245 -4.69 -0.73 17.42
N LYS A 246 -4.44 -1.57 16.43
CA LYS A 246 -5.52 -2.20 15.68
C LYS A 246 -6.32 -3.10 16.63
N LEU A 247 -7.63 -2.87 16.69
CA LEU A 247 -8.54 -3.75 17.43
C LEU A 247 -8.60 -5.08 16.69
N GLU A 248 -8.15 -6.15 17.34
CA GLU A 248 -8.31 -7.48 16.82
C GLU A 248 -9.76 -7.94 17.12
N LYS A 249 -10.45 -8.48 16.11
CA LYS A 249 -11.69 -9.23 16.41
C LYS A 249 -11.36 -10.43 17.29
N SER A 250 -12.30 -10.81 18.13
CA SER A 250 -12.21 -12.02 18.97
C SER A 250 -11.80 -13.20 18.09
N LYS A 251 -10.84 -13.99 18.54
CA LYS A 251 -10.40 -15.20 17.84
C LYS A 251 -11.62 -16.08 17.58
N PHE A 252 -11.94 -16.25 16.32
CA PHE A 252 -12.97 -17.18 15.90
C PHE A 252 -12.44 -18.60 16.10
N ASP A 253 -13.24 -19.43 16.75
CA ASP A 253 -12.94 -20.85 16.90
C ASP A 253 -13.42 -21.62 15.66
N PRO A 254 -12.50 -22.11 14.79
CA PRO A 254 -12.88 -22.84 13.58
C PRO A 254 -13.70 -24.11 13.87
N SER A 255 -13.59 -24.70 15.08
CA SER A 255 -14.39 -25.89 15.47
C SER A 255 -15.89 -25.59 15.56
N GLN A 256 -16.25 -24.31 15.62
CA GLN A 256 -17.65 -23.86 15.63
C GLN A 256 -18.24 -23.69 14.22
N ILE A 257 -17.47 -23.95 13.16
CA ILE A 257 -17.98 -23.96 11.80
C ILE A 257 -18.74 -25.27 11.62
N ILE A 258 -20.06 -25.17 11.48
CA ILE A 258 -20.85 -26.29 10.96
C ILE A 258 -20.43 -26.45 9.50
N GLU A 259 -19.86 -27.62 9.13
CA GLU A 259 -19.61 -27.94 7.74
C GLU A 259 -20.91 -27.72 6.95
N LYS A 260 -20.93 -26.72 6.09
CA LYS A 260 -22.00 -26.49 5.13
C LYS A 260 -21.43 -26.77 3.74
N ASP A 261 -22.25 -27.39 2.91
CA ASP A 261 -21.92 -27.78 1.54
C ASP A 261 -21.56 -26.61 0.62
N ASP A 262 -21.75 -25.36 1.08
CA ASP A 262 -21.58 -24.13 0.31
C ASP A 262 -20.39 -23.27 0.82
N PRO A 263 -19.13 -23.54 0.38
CA PRO A 263 -17.97 -22.74 0.79
C PRO A 263 -18.08 -21.31 0.28
N LEU A 264 -17.52 -20.34 1.04
CA LEU A 264 -17.28 -19.01 0.49
C LEU A 264 -16.28 -19.07 -0.67
N ILE A 265 -16.37 -18.16 -1.63
CA ILE A 265 -15.43 -18.10 -2.75
C ILE A 265 -14.51 -16.90 -2.55
N LEU A 266 -13.21 -17.16 -2.49
CA LEU A 266 -12.17 -16.14 -2.47
C LEU A 266 -11.47 -16.10 -3.83
N GLU A 267 -11.65 -15.02 -4.58
CA GLU A 267 -10.88 -14.73 -5.77
C GLU A 267 -9.63 -13.94 -5.38
N PHE A 268 -8.45 -14.46 -5.70
CA PHE A 268 -7.17 -13.82 -5.47
C PHE A 268 -6.55 -13.39 -6.80
N PHE A 269 -6.16 -12.11 -6.91
CA PHE A 269 -5.58 -11.52 -8.11
C PHE A 269 -4.09 -11.22 -7.93
N PRO A 270 -3.21 -12.22 -8.13
CA PRO A 270 -1.76 -12.06 -8.04
C PRO A 270 -1.14 -11.56 -9.35
N SER A 271 0.12 -11.09 -9.28
CA SER A 271 0.92 -10.78 -10.45
C SER A 271 2.39 -11.16 -10.24
N LEU A 272 3.03 -11.76 -11.24
CA LEU A 272 4.38 -12.32 -11.14
C LEU A 272 5.46 -11.29 -10.80
N ASN A 273 5.28 -10.01 -11.19
CA ASN A 273 6.28 -8.95 -10.89
C ASN A 273 5.85 -8.04 -9.74
N SER A 274 5.14 -8.57 -8.76
CA SER A 274 4.72 -7.81 -7.59
C SER A 274 5.30 -8.39 -6.30
N PRO A 275 6.20 -7.67 -5.60
CA PRO A 275 6.74 -8.14 -4.33
C PRO A 275 5.65 -8.21 -3.24
N TYR A 276 4.63 -7.34 -3.29
CA TYR A 276 3.47 -7.45 -2.39
C TYR A 276 2.62 -8.70 -2.65
N THR A 277 2.53 -9.14 -3.92
CA THR A 277 1.92 -10.43 -4.26
C THR A 277 2.72 -11.58 -3.62
N TYR A 278 4.05 -11.57 -3.81
CA TYR A 278 4.91 -12.61 -3.24
C TYR A 278 4.70 -12.77 -1.73
N ILE A 279 4.76 -11.68 -0.97
CA ILE A 279 4.61 -11.75 0.50
C ILE A 279 3.19 -12.06 0.97
N SER A 280 2.19 -12.03 0.09
CA SER A 280 0.80 -12.33 0.42
C SER A 280 0.46 -13.82 0.34
N PHE A 281 1.17 -14.61 -0.46
CA PHE A 281 0.83 -16.02 -0.71
C PHE A 281 0.70 -16.85 0.58
N LYS A 282 1.69 -16.75 1.48
CA LYS A 282 1.67 -17.45 2.76
C LYS A 282 0.40 -17.13 3.57
N ARG A 283 0.02 -15.86 3.66
CA ARG A 283 -1.16 -15.42 4.42
C ARG A 283 -2.46 -15.85 3.75
N VAL A 284 -2.51 -15.84 2.41
CA VAL A 284 -3.66 -16.39 1.67
C VAL A 284 -3.79 -17.89 1.91
N LYS A 285 -2.64 -18.61 1.90
CA LYS A 285 -2.62 -20.04 2.23
C LYS A 285 -3.16 -20.29 3.65
N GLU A 286 -2.74 -19.51 4.63
CA GLU A 286 -3.24 -19.61 6.01
C GLU A 286 -4.77 -19.41 6.10
N LEU A 287 -5.37 -18.54 5.27
CA LEU A 287 -6.82 -18.37 5.21
C LEU A 287 -7.52 -19.62 4.67
N ILE A 288 -7.05 -20.18 3.55
CA ILE A 288 -7.67 -21.36 2.95
C ILE A 288 -7.49 -22.62 3.79
N ASP A 289 -6.41 -22.70 4.56
CA ASP A 289 -6.16 -23.82 5.47
C ASP A 289 -7.04 -23.73 6.74
N ARG A 290 -7.48 -22.52 7.12
CA ARG A 290 -8.22 -22.27 8.37
C ARG A 290 -9.75 -22.25 8.18
N TYR A 291 -10.23 -21.78 7.04
CA TYR A 291 -11.64 -21.55 6.80
C TYR A 291 -12.18 -22.36 5.61
N PRO A 292 -13.47 -22.76 5.62
CA PRO A 292 -14.10 -23.44 4.48
C PRO A 292 -14.36 -22.48 3.33
N ILE A 293 -13.30 -22.17 2.60
CA ILE A 293 -13.33 -21.28 1.44
C ILE A 293 -12.77 -21.99 0.20
N LYS A 294 -13.38 -21.74 -0.95
CA LYS A 294 -12.87 -22.13 -2.25
C LYS A 294 -12.04 -21.00 -2.82
N LEU A 295 -10.75 -21.25 -3.04
CA LEU A 295 -9.87 -20.28 -3.67
C LEU A 295 -9.95 -20.36 -5.20
N LEU A 296 -10.11 -19.22 -5.86
CA LEU A 296 -9.95 -19.06 -7.29
C LEU A 296 -8.76 -18.13 -7.55
N THR A 297 -7.71 -18.64 -8.18
CA THR A 297 -6.51 -17.88 -8.50
C THR A 297 -6.66 -17.21 -9.86
N LYS A 298 -6.70 -15.89 -9.88
CA LYS A 298 -6.95 -15.08 -11.09
C LYS A 298 -5.77 -14.15 -11.39
N PRO A 299 -4.65 -14.65 -11.92
CA PRO A 299 -3.48 -13.82 -12.20
C PRO A 299 -3.80 -12.69 -13.18
N VAL A 300 -3.09 -11.56 -13.00
CA VAL A 300 -3.15 -10.41 -13.90
C VAL A 300 -1.75 -9.99 -14.33
N LEU A 301 -1.64 -9.34 -15.48
CA LEU A 301 -0.35 -8.87 -15.99
C LEU A 301 0.32 -7.86 -15.04
N PRO A 302 1.65 -7.89 -14.95
CA PRO A 302 2.41 -6.84 -14.29
C PRO A 302 2.07 -5.44 -14.81
N MET A 303 2.08 -4.43 -13.94
CA MET A 303 1.75 -3.05 -14.30
C MET A 303 2.55 -2.53 -15.50
N LEU A 304 3.85 -2.82 -15.57
CA LEU A 304 4.69 -2.43 -16.69
C LEU A 304 4.27 -3.06 -18.02
N MET A 305 3.68 -4.26 -17.98
CA MET A 305 3.14 -4.95 -19.16
C MET A 305 1.73 -4.47 -19.53
N ARG A 306 1.08 -3.67 -18.66
CA ARG A 306 -0.19 -2.96 -18.90
C ARG A 306 0.03 -1.48 -19.28
N ASN A 307 1.24 -1.12 -19.76
CA ASN A 307 1.66 0.24 -20.09
C ASN A 307 1.57 1.26 -18.94
N MET A 308 1.53 0.81 -17.70
CA MET A 308 1.57 1.67 -16.53
C MET A 308 3.02 1.98 -16.18
N LYS A 309 3.37 3.27 -16.07
CA LYS A 309 4.71 3.69 -15.66
C LYS A 309 4.92 3.46 -14.16
N ILE A 310 6.12 3.01 -13.81
CA ILE A 310 6.58 2.93 -12.41
C ILE A 310 7.79 3.85 -12.27
N PRO A 311 7.63 5.07 -11.75
CA PRO A 311 8.77 5.96 -11.45
C PRO A 311 9.75 5.28 -10.49
N THR A 312 11.04 5.62 -10.59
CA THR A 312 12.11 5.01 -9.78
C THR A 312 11.81 5.11 -8.28
N HIS A 313 11.36 6.27 -7.81
CA HIS A 313 11.01 6.49 -6.40
C HIS A 313 9.88 5.57 -5.93
N LYS A 314 8.87 5.36 -6.78
CA LYS A 314 7.78 4.41 -6.52
C LYS A 314 8.31 2.97 -6.43
N GLY A 315 9.15 2.56 -7.37
CA GLY A 315 9.76 1.22 -7.36
C GLY A 315 10.62 0.99 -6.12
N LYS A 316 11.43 2.00 -5.74
CA LYS A 316 12.25 1.97 -4.53
C LYS A 316 11.39 1.81 -3.27
N TYR A 317 10.33 2.60 -3.13
CA TYR A 317 9.44 2.50 -1.98
C TYR A 317 8.73 1.14 -1.93
N ILE A 318 8.14 0.68 -3.03
CA ILE A 318 7.47 -0.63 -3.10
C ILE A 318 8.39 -1.76 -2.62
N LEU A 319 9.65 -1.79 -3.06
CA LEU A 319 10.59 -2.84 -2.69
C LEU A 319 11.06 -2.74 -1.24
N SER A 320 11.41 -1.55 -0.77
CA SER A 320 11.84 -1.37 0.61
C SER A 320 10.71 -1.65 1.61
N ASP A 321 9.49 -1.22 1.27
CA ASP A 321 8.31 -1.46 2.11
C ASP A 321 7.87 -2.94 2.09
N SER A 322 7.81 -3.57 0.92
CA SER A 322 7.48 -4.99 0.82
C SER A 322 8.53 -5.88 1.50
N ALA A 323 9.82 -5.50 1.47
CA ALA A 323 10.86 -6.21 2.21
C ALA A 323 10.66 -6.06 3.73
N ARG A 324 10.25 -4.88 4.22
CA ARG A 324 9.90 -4.64 5.62
C ARG A 324 8.70 -5.48 6.06
N GLU A 325 7.63 -5.46 5.28
CA GLU A 325 6.42 -6.27 5.50
C GLU A 325 6.72 -7.76 5.41
N GLY A 326 7.54 -8.17 4.42
CA GLY A 326 7.93 -9.56 4.23
C GLY A 326 8.68 -10.13 5.44
N ARG A 327 9.58 -9.35 6.06
CA ARG A 327 10.26 -9.75 7.30
C ARG A 327 9.27 -9.96 8.44
N LYS A 328 8.29 -9.06 8.59
CA LYS A 328 7.25 -9.18 9.62
C LYS A 328 6.41 -10.44 9.46
N HIS A 329 6.11 -10.85 8.23
CA HIS A 329 5.24 -11.98 7.92
C HIS A 329 5.98 -13.28 7.55
N GLY A 330 7.31 -13.27 7.65
CA GLY A 330 8.14 -14.46 7.37
C GLY A 330 8.26 -14.83 5.88
N SER A 331 8.04 -13.86 4.98
CA SER A 331 8.23 -14.00 3.53
C SER A 331 9.35 -13.06 3.07
N ILE A 332 10.59 -13.51 3.24
CA ILE A 332 11.78 -12.68 3.03
C ILE A 332 12.03 -12.43 1.54
N ILE A 333 12.26 -11.17 1.16
CA ILE A 333 12.78 -10.79 -0.15
C ILE A 333 14.30 -10.75 -0.06
N LYS A 334 14.96 -11.52 -0.94
CA LYS A 334 16.43 -11.68 -0.91
C LYS A 334 17.04 -11.38 -2.26
N ASP A 335 17.12 -12.39 -3.13
CA ASP A 335 17.65 -12.24 -4.48
C ASP A 335 16.50 -12.01 -5.47
N ILE A 336 16.65 -11.03 -6.36
CA ILE A 336 15.52 -10.57 -7.19
C ILE A 336 15.83 -10.78 -8.67
N TYR A 337 14.91 -11.46 -9.33
CA TYR A 337 14.73 -11.44 -10.78
C TYR A 337 13.37 -10.81 -11.11
N SER A 338 13.36 -9.69 -11.81
CA SER A 338 12.10 -9.00 -12.17
C SER A 338 11.54 -9.55 -13.50
N PRO A 339 10.49 -10.40 -13.47
CA PRO A 339 9.98 -11.06 -14.65
C PRO A 339 9.07 -10.13 -15.46
N ILE A 340 9.61 -9.54 -16.53
CA ILE A 340 8.88 -8.67 -17.46
C ILE A 340 9.16 -9.12 -18.89
N GLY A 341 8.14 -9.07 -19.75
CA GLY A 341 8.25 -9.49 -21.14
C GLY A 341 8.28 -11.01 -21.28
N SER A 342 9.24 -11.54 -22.05
CA SER A 342 9.33 -12.97 -22.36
C SER A 342 9.29 -13.89 -21.13
N PRO A 343 10.05 -13.66 -20.05
CA PRO A 343 9.99 -14.53 -18.89
C PRO A 343 8.59 -14.65 -18.27
N ALA A 344 7.87 -13.53 -18.15
CA ALA A 344 6.50 -13.56 -17.64
C ALA A 344 5.53 -14.23 -18.62
N ASN A 345 5.66 -13.96 -19.92
CA ASN A 345 4.81 -14.57 -20.94
C ASN A 345 4.94 -16.07 -20.94
N ARG A 346 6.17 -16.60 -20.89
CA ARG A 346 6.45 -18.05 -20.85
C ARG A 346 5.82 -18.69 -19.61
N ALA A 347 6.02 -18.09 -18.43
CA ALA A 347 5.40 -18.58 -17.21
C ALA A 347 3.86 -18.55 -17.28
N TYR A 348 3.26 -17.46 -17.78
CA TYR A 348 1.80 -17.39 -17.92
C TYR A 348 1.24 -18.35 -18.98
N SER A 349 2.01 -18.72 -20.03
CA SER A 349 1.51 -19.64 -21.05
C SER A 349 1.19 -21.03 -20.50
N LEU A 350 1.87 -21.43 -19.42
CA LEU A 350 1.62 -22.70 -18.74
C LEU A 350 0.51 -22.63 -17.66
N PHE A 351 0.18 -21.42 -17.20
CA PHE A 351 -0.79 -21.27 -16.10
C PHE A 351 -2.14 -21.94 -16.35
N PRO A 352 -2.80 -21.78 -17.52
CA PRO A 352 -4.13 -22.37 -17.74
C PRO A 352 -4.16 -23.89 -17.63
N ILE A 353 -3.17 -24.57 -18.16
CA ILE A 353 -3.10 -26.03 -18.07
C ILE A 353 -2.75 -26.48 -16.66
N ILE A 354 -1.81 -25.80 -15.98
CA ILE A 354 -1.44 -26.11 -14.60
C ILE A 354 -2.60 -25.88 -13.64
N ASP A 355 -3.37 -24.79 -13.84
CA ASP A 355 -4.57 -24.50 -13.06
C ASP A 355 -5.66 -25.56 -13.26
N SER A 356 -5.80 -26.12 -14.45
CA SER A 356 -6.73 -27.21 -14.73
C SER A 356 -6.41 -28.51 -13.97
N TYR A 357 -5.16 -28.68 -13.53
CA TYR A 357 -4.73 -29.75 -12.61
C TYR A 357 -4.91 -29.38 -11.13
N GLY A 358 -5.47 -28.20 -10.82
CA GLY A 358 -5.64 -27.71 -9.45
C GLY A 358 -4.38 -27.13 -8.79
N SER A 359 -3.31 -26.93 -9.57
CA SER A 359 -2.00 -26.48 -9.05
C SER A 359 -1.70 -25.00 -9.33
N GLY A 360 -2.66 -24.21 -9.85
CA GLY A 360 -2.45 -22.82 -10.27
C GLY A 360 -1.95 -21.90 -9.16
N PHE A 361 -2.51 -21.98 -7.95
CA PHE A 361 -2.07 -21.20 -6.80
C PHE A 361 -0.61 -21.50 -6.44
N ARG A 362 -0.28 -22.78 -6.25
CA ARG A 362 1.06 -23.22 -5.87
C ARG A 362 2.10 -22.92 -6.95
N TYR A 363 1.72 -23.05 -8.21
CA TYR A 363 2.58 -22.66 -9.33
C TYR A 363 2.97 -21.17 -9.26
N LEU A 364 2.01 -20.28 -9.09
CA LEU A 364 2.30 -18.84 -9.00
C LEU A 364 3.05 -18.46 -7.71
N GLU A 365 2.79 -19.15 -6.61
CA GLU A 365 3.55 -19.02 -5.35
C GLU A 365 5.03 -19.32 -5.59
N GLU A 366 5.36 -20.49 -6.17
CA GLU A 366 6.75 -20.88 -6.43
C GLU A 366 7.42 -19.99 -7.49
N LEU A 367 6.71 -19.54 -8.53
CA LEU A 367 7.24 -18.58 -9.49
C LEU A 367 7.62 -17.24 -8.83
N THR A 368 6.76 -16.73 -7.94
CA THR A 368 7.06 -15.47 -7.25
C THR A 368 8.17 -15.64 -6.23
N LYS A 369 8.26 -16.78 -5.57
CA LYS A 369 9.37 -17.14 -4.67
C LYS A 369 10.69 -17.30 -5.44
N ALA A 370 10.68 -17.93 -6.61
CA ALA A 370 11.82 -18.00 -7.50
C ALA A 370 12.30 -16.58 -7.89
N SER A 371 11.35 -15.67 -8.17
CA SER A 371 11.63 -14.29 -8.56
C SER A 371 12.16 -13.42 -7.42
N PHE A 372 11.58 -13.51 -6.20
CA PHE A 372 11.85 -12.55 -5.13
C PHE A 372 12.69 -13.11 -3.96
N PHE A 373 12.92 -14.41 -3.92
CA PHE A 373 13.78 -15.02 -2.92
C PHE A 373 15.04 -15.66 -3.52
N HIS A 374 14.91 -16.33 -4.69
CA HIS A 374 16.01 -17.05 -5.32
C HIS A 374 16.67 -16.28 -6.47
N GLY A 375 16.06 -15.21 -7.00
CA GLY A 375 16.57 -14.44 -8.13
C GLY A 375 16.62 -15.21 -9.46
N ILE A 376 15.75 -16.20 -9.62
CA ILE A 376 15.71 -17.10 -10.78
C ILE A 376 14.89 -16.48 -11.92
N ASN A 377 15.37 -16.63 -13.14
CA ASN A 377 14.61 -16.35 -14.35
C ASN A 377 13.50 -17.38 -14.53
N ILE A 378 12.28 -17.00 -14.16
CA ILE A 378 11.10 -17.87 -14.24
C ILE A 378 10.65 -18.22 -15.66
N GLY A 379 11.26 -17.65 -16.70
CA GLY A 379 11.03 -18.01 -18.11
C GLY A 379 12.00 -19.07 -18.62
N ASN A 380 12.96 -19.52 -17.80
CA ASN A 380 13.86 -20.60 -18.17
C ASN A 380 13.09 -21.93 -18.25
N GLU A 381 13.25 -22.65 -19.36
CA GLU A 381 12.50 -23.88 -19.61
C GLU A 381 12.86 -25.00 -18.63
N GLU A 382 14.16 -25.15 -18.29
CA GLU A 382 14.62 -26.14 -17.33
C GLU A 382 14.01 -25.90 -15.94
N PHE A 383 13.94 -24.64 -15.51
CA PHE A 383 13.27 -24.26 -14.25
C PHE A 383 11.76 -24.57 -14.31
N LEU A 384 11.09 -24.29 -15.44
CA LEU A 384 9.66 -24.57 -15.60
C LEU A 384 9.36 -26.07 -15.61
N GLU A 385 10.27 -26.88 -16.18
CA GLU A 385 10.21 -28.33 -16.14
C GLU A 385 10.39 -28.85 -14.70
N GLU A 386 11.44 -28.44 -14.02
CA GLU A 386 11.68 -28.81 -12.60
C GLU A 386 10.46 -28.45 -11.73
N LEU A 387 9.95 -27.23 -11.85
CA LEU A 387 8.78 -26.79 -11.09
C LEU A 387 7.54 -27.64 -11.42
N SER A 388 7.32 -27.98 -12.69
CA SER A 388 6.20 -28.84 -13.08
C SER A 388 6.32 -30.25 -12.47
N ASN A 389 7.53 -30.81 -12.47
CA ASN A 389 7.81 -32.09 -11.84
C ASN A 389 7.63 -32.06 -10.31
N ASP A 390 8.07 -30.99 -9.64
CA ASP A 390 7.87 -30.76 -8.20
C ASP A 390 6.40 -30.62 -7.80
N LEU A 391 5.58 -30.14 -8.73
CA LEU A 391 4.13 -30.09 -8.60
C LEU A 391 3.44 -31.43 -8.90
N GLY A 392 4.21 -32.45 -9.28
CA GLY A 392 3.67 -33.77 -9.66
C GLY A 392 2.94 -33.78 -11.01
N LEU A 393 3.27 -32.86 -11.91
CA LEU A 393 2.57 -32.64 -13.17
C LEU A 393 3.35 -33.22 -14.37
N PRO A 394 2.66 -33.76 -15.39
CA PRO A 394 3.31 -34.38 -16.53
C PRO A 394 3.89 -33.32 -17.49
N TRP A 395 5.19 -33.05 -17.41
CA TRP A 395 5.87 -32.03 -18.20
C TRP A 395 5.62 -32.16 -19.72
N ASP A 396 5.68 -33.36 -20.26
CA ASP A 396 5.44 -33.59 -21.71
C ASP A 396 4.07 -33.06 -22.20
N LYS A 397 3.05 -33.15 -21.32
CA LYS A 397 1.71 -32.62 -21.63
C LYS A 397 1.60 -31.11 -21.43
N ILE A 398 2.40 -30.55 -20.50
CA ILE A 398 2.38 -29.13 -20.16
C ILE A 398 3.22 -28.33 -21.15
N ARG A 399 4.39 -28.84 -21.52
CA ARG A 399 5.35 -28.18 -22.40
C ARG A 399 4.75 -27.76 -23.75
N VAL A 400 3.78 -28.50 -24.28
CA VAL A 400 3.11 -28.15 -25.55
C VAL A 400 2.35 -26.83 -25.50
N LYS A 401 2.10 -26.28 -24.31
CA LYS A 401 1.50 -24.97 -24.09
C LYS A 401 2.51 -23.85 -23.90
N LEU A 402 3.79 -24.18 -23.77
CA LEU A 402 4.85 -23.18 -23.63
C LEU A 402 4.87 -22.26 -24.86
N ASP A 403 5.02 -20.97 -24.61
CA ASP A 403 5.05 -19.90 -25.63
C ASP A 403 3.74 -19.74 -26.45
N THR A 404 2.63 -20.38 -26.05
CA THR A 404 1.31 -20.15 -26.67
C THR A 404 0.63 -18.91 -26.04
N ASP A 405 -0.37 -18.35 -26.71
CA ASP A 405 -1.08 -17.13 -26.28
C ASP A 405 -2.44 -17.39 -25.60
N ASN A 406 -2.76 -18.65 -25.30
CA ASN A 406 -4.05 -19.06 -24.70
C ASN A 406 -4.36 -18.43 -23.33
N TRP A 407 -3.36 -17.95 -22.64
CA TRP A 407 -3.47 -17.29 -21.34
C TRP A 407 -3.95 -15.83 -21.40
N ARG A 408 -3.77 -15.14 -22.55
CA ARG A 408 -4.03 -13.69 -22.65
C ARG A 408 -5.48 -13.33 -22.36
N SER A 409 -6.42 -14.00 -22.99
CA SER A 409 -7.86 -13.77 -22.78
C SER A 409 -8.29 -14.05 -21.34
N ILE A 410 -7.65 -15.03 -20.68
CA ILE A 410 -7.90 -15.36 -19.27
C ILE A 410 -7.45 -14.22 -18.38
N LEU A 411 -6.22 -13.72 -18.55
CA LEU A 411 -5.69 -12.62 -17.75
C LEU A 411 -6.43 -11.29 -18.01
N GLU A 412 -6.89 -11.05 -19.24
CA GLU A 412 -7.74 -9.90 -19.56
C GLU A 412 -9.09 -9.97 -18.86
N LYS A 413 -9.72 -11.14 -18.81
CA LYS A 413 -10.94 -11.35 -18.05
C LYS A 413 -10.70 -11.12 -16.56
N ASN A 414 -9.64 -11.70 -16.01
CA ASN A 414 -9.27 -11.49 -14.60
C ASN A 414 -9.05 -10.01 -14.28
N LEU A 415 -8.42 -9.27 -15.19
CA LEU A 415 -8.21 -7.83 -15.01
C LEU A 415 -9.53 -7.06 -14.97
N LYS A 416 -10.50 -7.40 -15.83
CA LYS A 416 -11.85 -6.80 -15.81
C LYS A 416 -12.57 -7.11 -14.49
N ASP A 417 -12.48 -8.34 -14.01
CA ASP A 417 -13.07 -8.77 -12.74
C ASP A 417 -12.44 -7.99 -11.57
N MET A 418 -11.13 -7.81 -11.55
CA MET A 418 -10.43 -7.01 -10.54
C MET A 418 -10.85 -5.53 -10.60
N TYR A 419 -10.96 -4.96 -11.78
CA TYR A 419 -11.36 -3.56 -11.99
C TYR A 419 -12.79 -3.28 -11.54
N SER A 420 -13.70 -4.28 -11.62
CA SER A 420 -15.08 -4.13 -11.14
C SER A 420 -15.17 -3.79 -9.65
N GLY A 421 -14.14 -4.14 -8.87
CA GLY A 421 -14.01 -3.78 -7.46
C GLY A 421 -13.26 -2.47 -7.19
N ASN A 422 -13.05 -1.61 -8.20
CA ASN A 422 -12.21 -0.41 -8.13
C ASN A 422 -10.76 -0.70 -7.68
N SER A 423 -10.26 -1.92 -7.94
CA SER A 423 -8.89 -2.30 -7.70
C SER A 423 -8.10 -2.33 -9.00
N TRP A 424 -6.99 -1.61 -9.06
CA TRP A 424 -6.10 -1.58 -10.24
C TRP A 424 -4.70 -2.15 -9.95
N GLY A 425 -4.36 -2.29 -8.69
CA GLY A 425 -3.10 -2.83 -8.19
C GLY A 425 -3.23 -4.25 -7.68
N VAL A 426 -2.09 -4.86 -7.34
CA VAL A 426 -1.99 -6.23 -6.88
C VAL A 426 -1.14 -6.34 -5.61
N PRO A 427 -1.44 -7.29 -4.71
CA PRO A 427 -2.54 -8.24 -4.78
C PRO A 427 -3.90 -7.57 -4.56
N SER A 428 -4.95 -8.15 -5.14
CA SER A 428 -6.34 -7.78 -4.86
C SER A 428 -7.16 -9.02 -4.56
N PHE A 429 -8.30 -8.83 -3.90
CA PHE A 429 -9.14 -9.89 -3.41
C PHE A 429 -10.61 -9.58 -3.66
N LYS A 430 -11.40 -10.63 -3.91
CA LYS A 430 -12.86 -10.56 -3.93
C LYS A 430 -13.41 -11.77 -3.19
N LEU A 431 -14.20 -11.54 -2.16
CA LEU A 431 -14.91 -12.57 -1.43
C LEU A 431 -16.39 -12.54 -1.84
N THR A 432 -16.96 -13.72 -2.13
CA THR A 432 -18.39 -13.86 -2.41
C THR A 432 -18.97 -15.05 -1.65
N ASN A 433 -20.29 -15.10 -1.57
CA ASN A 433 -20.99 -16.32 -1.22
C ASN A 433 -20.83 -17.38 -2.33
N PHE A 434 -21.22 -18.62 -2.07
CA PHE A 434 -21.12 -19.73 -3.02
C PHE A 434 -21.84 -19.45 -4.36
N ASP A 435 -22.98 -18.77 -4.31
CA ASP A 435 -23.77 -18.36 -5.47
C ASP A 435 -23.25 -17.09 -6.19
N ASN A 436 -22.04 -16.65 -5.85
CA ASN A 436 -21.41 -15.41 -6.31
C ASN A 436 -22.13 -14.12 -5.88
N SER A 437 -23.09 -14.20 -4.97
CA SER A 437 -23.73 -13.02 -4.40
C SER A 437 -22.84 -12.29 -3.39
N ASN A 438 -23.24 -11.08 -3.02
CA ASN A 438 -22.62 -10.25 -2.00
C ASN A 438 -21.08 -10.08 -2.16
N PRO A 439 -20.60 -9.50 -3.26
CA PRO A 439 -19.17 -9.34 -3.50
C PRO A 439 -18.55 -8.30 -2.57
N TYR A 440 -17.46 -8.69 -1.89
CA TYR A 440 -16.64 -7.84 -1.05
C TYR A 440 -15.22 -7.75 -1.62
N TYR A 441 -14.78 -6.56 -1.96
CA TYR A 441 -13.48 -6.33 -2.62
C TYR A 441 -12.50 -5.65 -1.69
N GLN A 442 -11.23 -6.12 -1.73
CA GLN A 442 -10.13 -5.49 -1.03
C GLN A 442 -8.88 -5.42 -1.91
N TRP A 443 -8.10 -4.33 -1.76
CA TRP A 443 -6.85 -4.14 -2.45
C TRP A 443 -5.69 -4.03 -1.45
N GLY A 444 -4.60 -4.74 -1.76
CA GLY A 444 -3.37 -4.70 -0.99
C GLY A 444 -3.25 -5.84 0.03
N GLN A 445 -2.01 -6.27 0.22
CA GLN A 445 -1.67 -7.28 1.23
C GLN A 445 -2.01 -6.80 2.65
N ASP A 446 -2.09 -5.49 2.85
CA ASP A 446 -2.43 -4.86 4.12
C ASP A 446 -3.88 -5.11 4.55
N ARG A 447 -4.74 -5.58 3.64
CA ARG A 447 -6.19 -5.78 3.87
C ARG A 447 -6.60 -7.26 3.96
N ILE A 448 -5.63 -8.20 4.00
CA ILE A 448 -5.93 -9.63 4.19
C ILE A 448 -6.70 -9.87 5.49
N TRP A 449 -6.40 -9.12 6.55
CA TRP A 449 -7.13 -9.20 7.81
C TRP A 449 -8.60 -8.73 7.71
N LEU A 450 -8.91 -7.77 6.82
CA LEU A 450 -10.31 -7.40 6.55
C LEU A 450 -11.05 -8.52 5.82
N ILE A 451 -10.38 -9.18 4.87
CA ILE A 451 -10.95 -10.39 4.23
C ILE A 451 -11.21 -11.45 5.28
N GLU A 452 -10.28 -11.70 6.23
CA GLU A 452 -10.47 -12.66 7.30
C GLU A 452 -11.67 -12.28 8.20
N ASN A 453 -11.79 -11.00 8.58
CA ASN A 453 -12.93 -10.52 9.35
C ASN A 453 -14.25 -10.73 8.61
N GLU A 454 -14.31 -10.45 7.32
CA GLU A 454 -15.52 -10.66 6.50
C GLU A 454 -15.88 -12.16 6.37
N ILE A 455 -14.86 -13.03 6.23
CA ILE A 455 -15.06 -14.49 6.26
C ILE A 455 -15.71 -14.91 7.59
N ILE A 456 -15.17 -14.44 8.71
CA ILE A 456 -15.68 -14.75 10.06
C ILE A 456 -17.13 -14.26 10.20
N ASP A 457 -17.42 -13.02 9.79
CA ASP A 457 -18.77 -12.46 9.89
C ASP A 457 -19.80 -13.26 9.08
N ARG A 458 -19.45 -13.64 7.84
CA ARG A 458 -20.33 -14.45 6.98
C ARG A 458 -20.55 -15.86 7.52
N LEU A 459 -19.49 -16.48 8.03
CA LEU A 459 -19.61 -17.80 8.63
C LEU A 459 -20.42 -17.78 9.94
N SER A 460 -20.26 -16.71 10.74
CA SER A 460 -21.01 -16.51 11.98
C SER A 460 -22.50 -16.20 11.74
N SER A 461 -22.83 -15.46 10.70
CA SER A 461 -24.22 -15.10 10.35
C SER A 461 -25.02 -16.24 9.73
N ARG A 462 -24.37 -17.36 9.37
CA ARG A 462 -25.04 -18.58 8.87
C ARG A 462 -25.57 -19.48 9.98
N ARG A 463 -25.33 -19.10 11.24
CA ARG A 463 -25.88 -19.76 12.43
C ARG A 463 -27.30 -19.28 12.66
#